data_92ea320a052eeff6877bb90771572135
#
_entry.id   92ea320a052eeff6877bb90771572135
#
_cell.length_a   1.000
_cell.length_b   1.000
_cell.length_c   1.000
_cell.angle_alpha   90.00
_cell.angle_beta   90.00
_cell.angle_gamma   90.00
#
_symmetry.space_group_name_H-M   'P 1'
#
loop_
_entity.id
_entity.type
_entity.pdbx_description
1 polymer ?
#
loop_
_entity_poly.entity_id
_entity_poly.type
_entity_poly.pdbx_seq_one_letter_code
_entity_poly.pdbx_strand_id
1 'polypeptide(L)'
;MHQLIDKKNKIIIYLILLIMFSTPMDKFIKNQNNYSSKIIEINVKGLSNNDNLRIYNDLDNLFYKNILFISRKEIQKIVSKYNIIEEYSIKKIYPSTINVNIKPTVFVARLPGNDHLVGANGKLIKGEQNNEILPYIFGEFNSQRFLSFKNNIEQSEFTFTKFKTLYFYPSNRWDILTNDNILIKLPQNNLLKSLNLAFKIVSNNDFKSKNIIDLRINNHLIIK
;
A
#
# COMPACT_ATOMS: atom_id res chain seq x y z
N MET A 1 -45.39 -54.39 9.14
CA MET A 1 -44.41 -55.31 8.49
C MET A 1 -43.27 -54.51 7.94
N HIS A 2 -42.23 -54.25 8.76
CA HIS A 2 -41.01 -53.60 8.27
C HIS A 2 -40.08 -54.70 7.74
N GLN A 3 -39.94 -54.80 6.45
CA GLN A 3 -38.90 -55.62 5.85
C GLN A 3 -37.54 -55.02 6.20
N LEU A 4 -36.82 -55.67 7.07
CA LEU A 4 -35.42 -55.41 7.36
C LEU A 4 -34.61 -55.68 6.09
N ILE A 5 -34.24 -54.60 5.39
CA ILE A 5 -33.34 -54.70 4.24
C ILE A 5 -32.04 -55.33 4.77
N ASP A 6 -31.73 -56.52 4.25
CA ASP A 6 -30.58 -57.34 4.62
C ASP A 6 -29.27 -56.49 4.46
N LYS A 7 -28.31 -56.67 5.36
CA LYS A 7 -27.03 -55.91 5.38
C LYS A 7 -26.34 -55.93 3.99
N LYS A 8 -26.42 -57.06 3.30
CA LYS A 8 -25.89 -57.21 1.92
C LYS A 8 -26.58 -56.28 0.91
N ASN A 9 -27.90 -56.16 0.98
CA ASN A 9 -28.66 -55.29 0.09
C ASN A 9 -28.39 -53.79 0.37
N LYS A 10 -28.17 -53.40 1.60
CA LYS A 10 -27.73 -52.03 1.95
C LYS A 10 -26.37 -51.71 1.35
N ILE A 11 -25.41 -52.61 1.45
CA ILE A 11 -24.05 -52.43 0.86
C ILE A 11 -24.14 -52.30 -0.66
N ILE A 12 -24.97 -53.11 -1.33
CA ILE A 12 -25.17 -53.05 -2.78
C ILE A 12 -25.79 -51.69 -3.16
N ILE A 13 -26.78 -51.19 -2.40
CA ILE A 13 -27.40 -49.89 -2.64
C ILE A 13 -26.37 -48.75 -2.49
N TYR A 14 -25.53 -48.78 -1.46
CA TYR A 14 -24.46 -47.77 -1.28
C TYR A 14 -23.41 -47.84 -2.39
N LEU A 15 -23.09 -49.01 -2.88
CA LEU A 15 -22.15 -49.23 -3.96
C LEU A 15 -22.71 -48.73 -5.32
N ILE A 16 -24.00 -48.93 -5.55
CA ILE A 16 -24.70 -48.37 -6.73
C ILE A 16 -24.76 -46.84 -6.64
N LEU A 17 -25.08 -46.28 -5.46
CA LEU A 17 -25.10 -44.85 -5.26
C LEU A 17 -23.69 -44.25 -5.44
N LEU A 18 -22.64 -44.90 -4.92
CA LEU A 18 -21.26 -44.47 -5.10
C LEU A 18 -20.83 -44.50 -6.56
N ILE A 19 -21.20 -45.53 -7.32
CA ILE A 19 -20.95 -45.60 -8.77
C ILE A 19 -21.74 -44.51 -9.50
N MET A 20 -22.97 -44.26 -9.12
CA MET A 20 -23.83 -43.23 -9.74
C MET A 20 -23.26 -41.82 -9.51
N PHE A 21 -22.71 -41.54 -8.33
CA PHE A 21 -22.06 -40.26 -8.00
C PHE A 21 -20.60 -40.17 -8.46
N SER A 22 -19.93 -41.30 -8.71
CA SER A 22 -18.55 -41.33 -9.21
C SER A 22 -18.43 -41.46 -10.72
N THR A 23 -19.53 -41.75 -11.45
CA THR A 23 -19.49 -41.64 -12.91
C THR A 23 -19.34 -40.19 -13.31
N PRO A 24 -18.24 -39.81 -13.93
CA PRO A 24 -18.05 -38.43 -14.37
C PRO A 24 -19.18 -38.11 -15.36
N MET A 25 -19.91 -37.03 -15.07
CA MET A 25 -20.96 -36.48 -15.94
C MET A 25 -20.36 -35.86 -17.23
N ASP A 26 -19.30 -36.45 -17.75
CA ASP A 26 -18.56 -35.95 -18.92
C ASP A 26 -19.44 -35.77 -20.16
N LYS A 27 -20.56 -36.51 -20.25
CA LYS A 27 -21.51 -36.36 -21.36
C LYS A 27 -22.47 -35.17 -21.22
N PHE A 28 -22.74 -34.72 -19.98
CA PHE A 28 -23.54 -33.50 -19.75
C PHE A 28 -22.69 -32.23 -19.84
N ILE A 29 -21.38 -32.31 -19.55
CA ILE A 29 -20.45 -31.17 -19.56
C ILE A 29 -19.96 -30.86 -20.99
N LYS A 30 -20.01 -31.82 -21.93
CA LYS A 30 -19.51 -31.63 -23.30
C LYS A 30 -20.26 -30.59 -24.14
N ASN A 31 -21.44 -30.15 -23.72
CA ASN A 31 -22.23 -29.14 -24.44
C ASN A 31 -22.35 -27.79 -23.72
N GLN A 32 -21.81 -27.64 -22.51
CA GLN A 32 -21.60 -26.32 -21.93
C GLN A 32 -20.23 -25.83 -22.36
N ASN A 33 -20.22 -24.82 -23.22
CA ASN A 33 -19.06 -24.13 -23.73
C ASN A 33 -17.96 -24.05 -22.69
N ASN A 34 -16.73 -24.44 -23.04
CA ASN A 34 -15.49 -24.34 -22.26
C ASN A 34 -15.17 -22.89 -21.77
N TYR A 35 -16.15 -22.01 -21.79
CA TYR A 35 -16.08 -20.60 -21.39
C TYR A 35 -16.48 -20.35 -19.93
N SER A 36 -17.11 -21.33 -19.26
CA SER A 36 -17.73 -21.05 -17.95
C SER A 36 -16.76 -20.69 -16.81
N SER A 37 -15.48 -20.92 -16.99
CA SER A 37 -14.44 -20.55 -16.00
C SER A 37 -13.29 -19.70 -16.59
N LYS A 38 -13.42 -19.24 -17.83
CA LYS A 38 -12.44 -18.34 -18.44
C LYS A 38 -12.72 -16.90 -18.01
N ILE A 39 -11.66 -16.14 -17.74
CA ILE A 39 -11.81 -14.73 -17.40
C ILE A 39 -12.28 -13.97 -18.64
N ILE A 40 -13.41 -13.30 -18.51
CA ILE A 40 -14.02 -12.45 -19.54
C ILE A 40 -14.15 -11.00 -19.07
N GLU A 41 -13.96 -10.75 -17.76
CA GLU A 41 -14.10 -9.43 -17.18
C GLU A 41 -13.03 -9.19 -16.12
N ILE A 42 -12.35 -8.05 -16.22
CA ILE A 42 -11.39 -7.57 -15.21
C ILE A 42 -11.78 -6.13 -14.86
N ASN A 43 -12.09 -5.88 -13.59
CA ASN A 43 -12.46 -4.58 -13.09
C ASN A 43 -11.32 -4.02 -12.23
N VAL A 44 -10.74 -2.90 -12.63
CA VAL A 44 -9.74 -2.15 -11.86
C VAL A 44 -10.34 -0.84 -11.42
N LYS A 45 -10.31 -0.55 -10.12
CA LYS A 45 -10.92 0.66 -9.53
C LYS A 45 -10.05 1.22 -8.40
N GLY A 46 -10.14 2.54 -8.19
CA GLY A 46 -9.57 3.23 -7.03
C GLY A 46 -8.49 4.24 -7.36
N LEU A 47 -7.97 4.28 -8.59
CA LEU A 47 -7.04 5.29 -9.08
C LEU A 47 -7.72 6.24 -10.08
N SER A 48 -6.93 7.14 -10.67
CA SER A 48 -7.36 7.92 -11.84
C SER A 48 -7.76 7.00 -13.00
N ASN A 49 -8.60 7.49 -13.91
CA ASN A 49 -9.01 6.70 -15.07
C ASN A 49 -7.82 6.20 -15.90
N ASN A 50 -6.80 7.05 -16.08
CA ASN A 50 -5.60 6.72 -16.85
C ASN A 50 -4.78 5.62 -16.15
N ASP A 51 -4.61 5.70 -14.82
CA ASP A 51 -3.84 4.72 -14.07
C ASP A 51 -4.60 3.39 -13.94
N ASN A 52 -5.92 3.42 -13.74
CA ASN A 52 -6.75 2.22 -13.79
C ASN A 52 -6.64 1.52 -15.14
N LEU A 53 -6.66 2.28 -16.25
CA LEU A 53 -6.52 1.75 -17.61
C LEU A 53 -5.14 1.11 -17.85
N ARG A 54 -4.07 1.73 -17.35
CA ARG A 54 -2.71 1.15 -17.43
C ARG A 54 -2.63 -0.19 -16.73
N ILE A 55 -3.15 -0.29 -15.51
CA ILE A 55 -3.16 -1.54 -14.76
C ILE A 55 -4.05 -2.58 -15.45
N TYR A 56 -5.21 -2.18 -15.96
CA TYR A 56 -6.09 -3.04 -16.73
C TYR A 56 -5.37 -3.64 -17.95
N ASN A 57 -4.66 -2.82 -18.72
CA ASN A 57 -3.88 -3.26 -19.89
C ASN A 57 -2.75 -4.23 -19.48
N ASP A 58 -2.08 -4.00 -18.36
CA ASP A 58 -1.06 -4.93 -17.84
C ASP A 58 -1.65 -6.29 -17.39
N LEU A 59 -2.95 -6.32 -17.10
CA LEU A 59 -3.69 -7.53 -16.74
C LEU A 59 -4.31 -8.24 -17.96
N ASP A 60 -4.19 -7.69 -19.18
CA ASP A 60 -4.79 -8.22 -20.40
C ASP A 60 -4.39 -9.67 -20.70
N ASN A 61 -3.16 -10.04 -20.36
CA ASN A 61 -2.66 -11.40 -20.50
C ASN A 61 -3.39 -12.46 -19.65
N LEU A 62 -4.27 -12.04 -18.75
CA LEU A 62 -5.11 -12.93 -17.92
C LEU A 62 -6.44 -13.31 -18.60
N PHE A 63 -6.87 -12.53 -19.61
CA PHE A 63 -8.09 -12.86 -20.33
C PHE A 63 -8.02 -14.26 -20.97
N TYR A 64 -9.14 -14.92 -21.00
CA TYR A 64 -9.34 -16.28 -21.49
C TYR A 64 -8.57 -17.37 -20.74
N LYS A 65 -7.77 -17.05 -19.72
CA LYS A 65 -7.22 -18.04 -18.79
C LYS A 65 -8.31 -18.54 -17.84
N ASN A 66 -8.16 -19.75 -17.35
CA ASN A 66 -9.11 -20.30 -16.38
C ASN A 66 -8.90 -19.65 -15.01
N ILE A 67 -9.95 -19.00 -14.48
CA ILE A 67 -9.92 -18.26 -13.21
C ILE A 67 -9.53 -19.13 -12.00
N LEU A 68 -9.80 -20.44 -12.06
CA LEU A 68 -9.46 -21.38 -10.98
C LEU A 68 -7.95 -21.51 -10.81
N PHE A 69 -7.18 -21.52 -11.91
CA PHE A 69 -5.74 -21.76 -11.92
C PHE A 69 -4.89 -20.51 -11.80
N ILE A 70 -5.47 -19.31 -11.96
CA ILE A 70 -4.72 -18.07 -11.79
C ILE A 70 -4.37 -17.89 -10.33
N SER A 71 -3.07 -17.69 -10.06
CA SER A 71 -2.58 -17.37 -8.73
C SER A 71 -2.84 -15.90 -8.39
N ARG A 72 -3.26 -15.62 -7.14
CA ARG A 72 -3.27 -14.24 -6.64
C ARG A 72 -1.89 -13.57 -6.73
N LYS A 73 -0.81 -14.33 -6.57
CA LYS A 73 0.56 -13.84 -6.69
C LYS A 73 0.89 -13.33 -8.10
N GLU A 74 0.29 -13.91 -9.15
CA GLU A 74 0.46 -13.44 -10.53
C GLU A 74 -0.09 -12.02 -10.70
N ILE A 75 -1.31 -11.78 -10.22
CA ILE A 75 -1.95 -10.45 -10.24
C ILE A 75 -1.19 -9.48 -9.35
N GLN A 76 -0.81 -9.92 -8.15
CA GLN A 76 -0.03 -9.12 -7.21
C GLN A 76 1.28 -8.62 -7.81
N LYS A 77 2.02 -9.48 -8.55
CA LYS A 77 3.27 -9.11 -9.23
C LYS A 77 3.08 -7.98 -10.23
N ILE A 78 1.92 -7.91 -10.89
CA ILE A 78 1.59 -6.85 -11.83
C ILE A 78 1.24 -5.57 -11.07
N VAL A 79 0.32 -5.64 -10.12
CA VAL A 79 -0.18 -4.50 -9.36
C VAL A 79 0.94 -3.83 -8.52
N SER A 80 1.85 -4.63 -7.95
CA SER A 80 2.94 -4.11 -7.09
C SER A 80 4.01 -3.28 -7.83
N LYS A 81 4.01 -3.28 -9.17
CA LYS A 81 4.90 -2.42 -9.97
C LYS A 81 4.53 -0.94 -9.89
N TYR A 82 3.30 -0.63 -9.50
CA TYR A 82 2.79 0.73 -9.46
C TYR A 82 3.04 1.39 -8.12
N ASN A 83 3.96 2.35 -8.09
CA ASN A 83 4.38 3.03 -6.86
C ASN A 83 3.25 3.84 -6.19
N ILE A 84 2.25 4.27 -6.96
CA ILE A 84 1.10 5.03 -6.47
C ILE A 84 0.17 4.21 -5.56
N ILE A 85 0.35 2.90 -5.51
CA ILE A 85 -0.53 2.01 -4.75
C ILE A 85 -0.06 1.91 -3.30
N GLU A 86 -0.93 2.29 -2.37
CA GLU A 86 -0.76 2.04 -0.93
C GLU A 86 -1.21 0.63 -0.56
N GLU A 87 -2.46 0.34 -0.86
CA GLU A 87 -3.11 -0.92 -0.56
C GLU A 87 -3.93 -1.41 -1.76
N TYR A 88 -4.11 -2.70 -1.88
CA TYR A 88 -5.00 -3.28 -2.88
C TYR A 88 -5.68 -4.55 -2.39
N SER A 89 -6.83 -4.86 -2.96
CA SER A 89 -7.53 -6.13 -2.76
C SER A 89 -7.88 -6.78 -4.08
N ILE A 90 -7.68 -8.10 -4.17
CA ILE A 90 -7.97 -8.90 -5.35
C ILE A 90 -9.07 -9.90 -4.99
N LYS A 91 -10.20 -9.81 -5.69
CA LYS A 91 -11.34 -10.73 -5.53
C LYS A 91 -11.62 -11.43 -6.84
N LYS A 92 -11.61 -12.76 -6.83
CA LYS A 92 -12.13 -13.59 -7.92
C LYS A 92 -13.63 -13.76 -7.69
N ILE A 93 -14.43 -13.39 -8.67
CA ILE A 93 -15.88 -13.59 -8.69
C ILE A 93 -16.16 -14.64 -9.77
N TYR A 94 -16.46 -15.84 -9.31
CA TYR A 94 -16.74 -16.94 -10.20
C TYR A 94 -18.07 -16.72 -10.94
N PRO A 95 -18.17 -17.17 -12.19
CA PRO A 95 -17.20 -18.03 -12.87
C PRO A 95 -16.05 -17.29 -13.60
N SER A 96 -16.10 -15.97 -13.84
CA SER A 96 -15.31 -15.36 -14.91
C SER A 96 -14.79 -13.94 -14.66
N THR A 97 -14.99 -13.37 -13.47
CA THR A 97 -14.65 -11.96 -13.20
C THR A 97 -13.54 -11.82 -12.14
N ILE A 98 -12.61 -10.90 -12.38
CA ILE A 98 -11.59 -10.46 -11.39
C ILE A 98 -11.83 -9.00 -11.06
N ASN A 99 -11.97 -8.71 -9.76
CA ASN A 99 -12.01 -7.34 -9.25
C ASN A 99 -10.71 -6.99 -8.53
N VAL A 100 -10.06 -5.90 -8.95
CA VAL A 100 -8.90 -5.31 -8.32
C VAL A 100 -9.30 -3.93 -7.80
N ASN A 101 -9.45 -3.81 -6.48
CA ASN A 101 -9.72 -2.54 -5.84
C ASN A 101 -8.41 -2.00 -5.25
N ILE A 102 -8.10 -0.76 -5.55
CA ILE A 102 -6.84 -0.11 -5.22
C ILE A 102 -7.13 1.13 -4.36
N LYS A 103 -6.30 1.33 -3.36
CA LYS A 103 -6.24 2.55 -2.56
C LYS A 103 -4.94 3.27 -2.91
N PRO A 104 -4.99 4.49 -3.45
CA PRO A 104 -3.78 5.26 -3.74
C PRO A 104 -3.08 5.69 -2.45
N THR A 105 -1.75 5.85 -2.54
CA THR A 105 -0.98 6.47 -1.48
C THR A 105 -1.26 7.97 -1.40
N VAL A 106 -1.15 8.52 -0.21
CA VAL A 106 -1.20 9.96 0.00
C VAL A 106 0.19 10.53 -0.20
N PHE A 107 0.33 11.68 -0.85
CA PHE A 107 1.60 12.35 -0.97
C PHE A 107 1.93 13.12 0.30
N VAL A 108 3.15 12.98 0.79
CA VAL A 108 3.58 13.57 2.08
C VAL A 108 4.78 14.48 1.93
N ALA A 109 5.52 14.40 0.82
CA ALA A 109 6.66 15.25 0.51
C ALA A 109 6.95 15.26 -0.99
N ARG A 110 7.94 16.06 -1.42
CA ARG A 110 8.45 16.12 -2.81
C ARG A 110 9.96 16.28 -2.84
N LEU A 111 10.57 15.85 -3.94
CA LEU A 111 12.01 16.05 -4.17
C LEU A 111 12.25 17.34 -4.96
N PRO A 112 13.32 18.09 -4.67
CA PRO A 112 13.68 19.28 -5.43
C PRO A 112 14.23 18.90 -6.81
N GLY A 113 13.93 19.71 -7.83
CA GLY A 113 14.49 19.57 -9.17
C GLY A 113 13.99 18.39 -10.01
N ASN A 114 13.14 17.55 -9.45
CA ASN A 114 12.51 16.43 -10.15
C ASN A 114 11.00 16.46 -9.89
N ASP A 115 10.22 16.08 -10.90
CA ASP A 115 8.76 15.93 -10.78
C ASP A 115 8.42 14.63 -9.98
N HIS A 116 9.08 14.48 -8.82
CA HIS A 116 8.87 13.29 -7.98
C HIS A 116 8.22 13.67 -6.66
N LEU A 117 7.08 13.04 -6.41
CA LEU A 117 6.34 13.07 -5.16
C LEU A 117 6.72 11.85 -4.31
N VAL A 118 6.71 12.03 -3.01
CA VAL A 118 6.98 10.96 -2.04
C VAL A 118 5.65 10.53 -1.43
N GLY A 119 5.27 9.28 -1.69
CA GLY A 119 4.07 8.68 -1.10
C GLY A 119 4.26 8.32 0.37
N ALA A 120 3.16 8.21 1.11
CA ALA A 120 3.17 7.72 2.48
C ALA A 120 3.74 6.29 2.58
N ASN A 121 3.69 5.52 1.48
CA ASN A 121 4.33 4.21 1.34
C ASN A 121 5.86 4.27 1.12
N GLY A 122 6.46 5.46 1.16
CA GLY A 122 7.89 5.68 0.97
C GLY A 122 8.39 5.50 -0.46
N LYS A 123 7.50 5.41 -1.44
CA LYS A 123 7.87 5.27 -2.85
C LYS A 123 7.87 6.61 -3.56
N LEU A 124 8.73 6.73 -4.59
CA LEU A 124 8.75 7.89 -5.47
C LEU A 124 7.74 7.70 -6.59
N ILE A 125 6.88 8.67 -6.78
CA ILE A 125 5.86 8.70 -7.82
C ILE A 125 6.16 9.91 -8.73
N LYS A 126 6.29 9.66 -10.03
CA LYS A 126 6.46 10.72 -11.00
C LYS A 126 5.11 11.42 -11.24
N GLY A 127 5.06 12.71 -11.07
CA GLY A 127 3.86 13.51 -11.29
C GLY A 127 4.02 14.90 -10.70
N GLU A 128 3.27 15.84 -11.26
CA GLU A 128 3.12 17.19 -10.73
C GLU A 128 1.88 17.22 -9.82
N GLN A 129 2.03 17.79 -8.64
CA GLN A 129 0.89 18.09 -7.79
C GLN A 129 0.65 19.58 -7.79
N ASN A 130 -0.49 19.98 -8.32
CA ASN A 130 -0.78 21.38 -8.58
C ASN A 130 -1.28 22.17 -7.36
N ASN A 131 -1.70 21.54 -6.25
CA ASN A 131 -2.48 22.26 -5.22
C ASN A 131 -2.11 21.97 -3.75
N GLU A 132 -1.16 21.10 -3.42
CA GLU A 132 -0.80 20.86 -2.02
C GLU A 132 0.58 21.43 -1.69
N ILE A 133 0.68 22.12 -0.55
CA ILE A 133 1.97 22.59 -0.02
C ILE A 133 2.62 21.39 0.68
N LEU A 134 3.44 20.65 -0.08
CA LEU A 134 4.23 19.55 0.45
C LEU A 134 5.65 19.99 0.79
N PRO A 135 6.23 19.51 1.90
CA PRO A 135 7.62 19.79 2.23
C PRO A 135 8.59 19.22 1.19
N TYR A 136 9.66 19.94 0.93
CA TYR A 136 10.77 19.42 0.14
C TYR A 136 11.67 18.52 0.97
N ILE A 137 12.15 17.42 0.39
CA ILE A 137 13.20 16.60 0.99
C ILE A 137 14.51 16.87 0.24
N PHE A 138 15.52 17.39 0.94
CA PHE A 138 16.88 17.57 0.44
C PHE A 138 17.78 16.45 0.99
N GLY A 139 18.73 16.02 0.19
CA GLY A 139 19.65 14.93 0.48
C GLY A 139 19.36 13.69 -0.37
N GLU A 140 20.15 12.65 -0.19
CA GLU A 140 19.98 11.40 -0.93
C GLU A 140 18.77 10.63 -0.37
N PHE A 141 17.67 10.57 -1.15
CA PHE A 141 16.45 9.94 -0.71
C PHE A 141 16.62 8.43 -0.53
N ASN A 142 16.26 7.94 0.65
CA ASN A 142 16.20 6.52 0.96
C ASN A 142 14.84 6.15 1.56
N SER A 143 14.10 5.27 0.89
CA SER A 143 12.74 4.88 1.25
C SER A 143 12.63 4.32 2.68
N GLN A 144 13.54 3.43 3.09
CA GLN A 144 13.48 2.82 4.43
C GLN A 144 13.75 3.85 5.53
N ARG A 145 14.71 4.75 5.32
CA ARG A 145 15.02 5.82 6.25
C ARG A 145 13.88 6.84 6.37
N PHE A 146 13.28 7.14 5.22
CA PHE A 146 12.10 7.99 5.19
C PHE A 146 10.91 7.36 5.93
N LEU A 147 10.61 6.08 5.72
CA LEU A 147 9.52 5.39 6.43
C LEU A 147 9.77 5.35 7.94
N SER A 148 11.01 5.09 8.37
CA SER A 148 11.36 5.16 9.79
C SER A 148 11.15 6.57 10.37
N PHE A 149 11.56 7.61 9.64
CA PHE A 149 11.33 9.00 10.03
C PHE A 149 9.83 9.34 10.07
N LYS A 150 9.08 8.96 9.03
CA LYS A 150 7.64 9.15 8.95
C LYS A 150 6.93 8.52 10.16
N ASN A 151 7.27 7.29 10.52
CA ASN A 151 6.68 6.63 11.70
C ASN A 151 6.92 7.41 12.99
N ASN A 152 8.11 8.00 13.17
CA ASN A 152 8.38 8.85 14.33
C ASN A 152 7.56 10.16 14.30
N ILE A 153 7.39 10.77 13.13
CA ILE A 153 6.52 11.96 12.99
C ILE A 153 5.07 11.60 13.34
N GLU A 154 4.54 10.49 12.85
CA GLU A 154 3.16 10.06 13.10
C GLU A 154 2.89 9.69 14.57
N GLN A 155 3.93 9.30 15.32
CA GLN A 155 3.85 9.06 16.76
C GLN A 155 4.07 10.32 17.59
N SER A 156 4.54 11.41 16.98
CA SER A 156 4.75 12.71 17.62
C SER A 156 3.53 13.62 17.45
N GLU A 157 3.61 14.80 18.06
CA GLU A 157 2.61 15.87 17.90
C GLU A 157 2.74 16.62 16.56
N PHE A 158 3.78 16.34 15.76
CA PHE A 158 3.99 16.98 14.47
C PHE A 158 3.20 16.29 13.34
N THR A 159 2.87 17.08 12.31
CA THR A 159 2.35 16.60 11.03
C THR A 159 3.22 17.12 9.89
N PHE A 160 3.28 16.40 8.77
CA PHE A 160 4.05 16.83 7.60
C PHE A 160 3.62 18.21 7.06
N THR A 161 2.37 18.58 7.23
CA THR A 161 1.83 19.89 6.83
C THR A 161 2.44 21.07 7.58
N LYS A 162 3.09 20.83 8.72
CA LYS A 162 3.82 21.85 9.49
C LYS A 162 5.25 22.10 8.98
N PHE A 163 5.72 21.29 8.04
CA PHE A 163 7.08 21.36 7.55
C PHE A 163 7.15 22.04 6.19
N LYS A 164 8.16 22.87 6.01
CA LYS A 164 8.54 23.49 4.75
C LYS A 164 9.60 22.68 4.03
N THR A 165 10.57 22.17 4.79
CA THR A 165 11.72 21.44 4.26
C THR A 165 12.23 20.40 5.25
N LEU A 166 12.63 19.26 4.73
CA LEU A 166 13.29 18.17 5.43
C LEU A 166 14.68 17.99 4.84
N TYR A 167 15.70 17.97 5.68
CA TYR A 167 17.08 17.74 5.28
C TYR A 167 17.54 16.39 5.79
N PHE A 168 17.85 15.48 4.87
CA PHE A 168 18.43 14.19 5.20
C PHE A 168 19.92 14.18 4.96
N TYR A 169 20.69 13.80 5.98
CA TYR A 169 22.15 13.78 5.93
C TYR A 169 22.71 12.35 5.81
N PRO A 170 23.90 12.17 5.22
CA PRO A 170 24.57 10.86 5.15
C PRO A 170 24.78 10.20 6.52
N SER A 171 24.84 10.97 7.58
CA SER A 171 24.90 10.49 8.97
C SER A 171 23.58 9.90 9.49
N ASN A 172 22.59 9.64 8.63
CA ASN A 172 21.23 9.18 8.97
C ASN A 172 20.47 10.13 9.92
N ARG A 173 20.81 11.41 9.91
CA ARG A 173 20.17 12.45 10.71
C ARG A 173 19.20 13.25 9.84
N TRP A 174 18.14 13.70 10.48
CA TRP A 174 17.16 14.61 9.89
C TRP A 174 17.20 15.97 10.57
N ASP A 175 17.12 17.03 9.78
CA ASP A 175 16.81 18.37 10.27
C ASP A 175 15.49 18.80 9.60
N ILE A 176 14.67 19.56 10.31
CA ILE A 176 13.34 20.00 9.88
C ILE A 176 13.32 21.53 9.86
N LEU A 177 12.91 22.11 8.75
CA LEU A 177 12.52 23.52 8.69
C LEU A 177 11.00 23.59 8.73
N THR A 178 10.44 24.23 9.73
CA THR A 178 8.99 24.42 9.87
C THR A 178 8.50 25.54 8.97
N ASN A 179 7.17 25.63 8.78
CA ASN A 179 6.54 26.73 8.05
C ASN A 179 6.78 28.09 8.71
N ASP A 180 6.99 28.12 10.03
CA ASP A 180 7.32 29.31 10.81
C ASP A 180 8.83 29.66 10.75
N ASN A 181 9.58 29.04 9.82
CA ASN A 181 11.02 29.20 9.61
C ASN A 181 11.89 28.81 10.83
N ILE A 182 11.44 27.94 11.68
CA ILE A 182 12.22 27.37 12.79
C ILE A 182 12.99 26.14 12.29
N LEU A 183 14.31 26.15 12.40
CA LEU A 183 15.17 25.03 12.05
C LEU A 183 15.36 24.12 13.26
N ILE A 184 14.82 22.90 13.21
CA ILE A 184 14.96 21.87 14.23
C ILE A 184 16.04 20.88 13.79
N LYS A 185 17.13 20.79 14.53
CA LYS A 185 18.22 19.84 14.29
C LYS A 185 18.05 18.64 15.20
N LEU A 186 17.80 17.48 14.60
CA LEU A 186 17.46 16.27 15.34
C LEU A 186 18.69 15.35 15.52
N PRO A 187 18.75 14.55 16.60
CA PRO A 187 19.75 13.52 16.77
C PRO A 187 19.46 12.32 15.86
N GLN A 188 20.47 11.48 15.67
CA GLN A 188 20.31 10.20 14.97
C GLN A 188 19.47 9.21 15.80
N ASN A 189 19.65 9.18 17.12
CA ASN A 189 18.97 8.28 18.05
C ASN A 189 17.92 9.03 18.88
N ASN A 190 16.95 8.30 19.44
CA ASN A 190 15.88 8.86 20.29
C ASN A 190 15.03 9.94 19.58
N LEU A 191 14.80 9.74 18.29
CA LEU A 191 14.16 10.72 17.41
C LEU A 191 12.76 11.14 17.92
N LEU A 192 11.92 10.19 18.33
CA LEU A 192 10.58 10.47 18.85
C LEU A 192 10.60 11.39 20.09
N LYS A 193 11.51 11.08 21.04
CA LYS A 193 11.66 11.92 22.24
C LYS A 193 12.06 13.35 21.88
N SER A 194 12.98 13.48 20.92
CA SER A 194 13.46 14.78 20.45
C SER A 194 12.38 15.56 19.69
N LEU A 195 11.56 14.88 18.88
CA LEU A 195 10.42 15.50 18.21
C LEU A 195 9.39 16.04 19.22
N ASN A 196 9.02 15.24 20.22
CA ASN A 196 8.08 15.68 21.24
C ASN A 196 8.62 16.86 22.07
N LEU A 197 9.93 16.87 22.34
CA LEU A 197 10.57 18.03 23.00
C LEU A 197 10.56 19.26 22.09
N ALA A 198 10.92 19.10 20.82
CA ALA A 198 10.89 20.19 19.84
C ALA A 198 9.49 20.78 19.71
N PHE A 199 8.45 19.93 19.65
CA PHE A 199 7.06 20.36 19.55
C PHE A 199 6.65 21.23 20.76
N LYS A 200 7.00 20.81 21.98
CA LYS A 200 6.73 21.59 23.19
C LYS A 200 7.41 22.96 23.16
N ILE A 201 8.62 23.02 22.61
CA ILE A 201 9.38 24.29 22.53
C ILE A 201 8.73 25.21 21.48
N VAL A 202 8.43 24.68 20.27
CA VAL A 202 7.78 25.44 19.19
C VAL A 202 6.41 25.95 19.60
N SER A 203 5.68 25.18 20.40
CA SER A 203 4.33 25.55 20.88
C SER A 203 4.36 26.56 22.03
N ASN A 204 5.52 26.77 22.66
CA ASN A 204 5.66 27.74 23.77
C ASN A 204 5.93 29.13 23.22
N ASN A 205 5.13 30.10 23.64
CA ASN A 205 5.24 31.49 23.22
C ASN A 205 6.58 32.16 23.62
N ASP A 206 7.23 31.71 24.69
CA ASP A 206 8.51 32.27 25.19
C ASP A 206 9.65 32.08 24.17
N PHE A 207 9.51 31.15 23.23
CA PHE A 207 10.53 30.83 22.23
C PHE A 207 10.21 31.32 20.80
N LYS A 208 9.13 32.09 20.61
CA LYS A 208 8.69 32.56 19.27
C LYS A 208 9.73 33.40 18.51
N SER A 209 10.66 34.05 19.21
CA SER A 209 11.73 34.86 18.60
C SER A 209 12.95 34.00 18.18
N LYS A 210 12.92 32.69 18.40
CA LYS A 210 14.05 31.78 18.18
C LYS A 210 13.87 31.02 16.90
N ASN A 211 14.94 30.96 16.11
CA ASN A 211 14.91 30.35 14.78
C ASN A 211 15.59 28.98 14.71
N ILE A 212 16.34 28.58 15.73
CA ILE A 212 17.10 27.32 15.74
C ILE A 212 16.87 26.59 17.07
N ILE A 213 16.46 25.33 16.96
CA ILE A 213 16.36 24.38 18.08
C ILE A 213 17.31 23.23 17.76
N ASP A 214 18.40 23.12 18.51
CA ASP A 214 19.38 22.04 18.28
C ASP A 214 19.32 21.01 19.39
N LEU A 215 18.92 19.80 19.02
CA LEU A 215 18.73 18.65 19.90
C LEU A 215 19.70 17.49 19.59
N ARG A 216 20.77 17.77 18.83
CA ARG A 216 21.71 16.74 18.37
C ARG A 216 22.53 16.11 19.51
N ILE A 217 22.76 16.85 20.59
CA ILE A 217 23.53 16.37 21.74
C ILE A 217 22.56 15.90 22.82
N ASN A 218 22.74 14.64 23.26
CA ASN A 218 21.90 14.07 24.31
C ASN A 218 21.92 14.95 25.58
N ASN A 219 20.75 15.20 26.13
CA ASN A 219 20.53 16.00 27.34
C ASN A 219 21.00 17.47 27.23
N HIS A 220 21.32 17.98 26.05
CA HIS A 220 21.61 19.38 25.81
C HIS A 220 20.59 19.94 24.80
N LEU A 221 20.07 21.12 25.16
CA LEU A 221 19.15 21.89 24.32
C LEU A 221 19.81 23.24 24.03
N ILE A 222 19.99 23.54 22.75
CA ILE A 222 20.51 24.86 22.33
C ILE A 222 19.39 25.55 21.54
N ILE A 223 18.98 26.71 21.99
CA ILE A 223 17.97 27.54 21.34
C ILE A 223 18.63 28.89 20.99
N LYS A 224 18.52 29.28 19.71
CA LYS A 224 19.09 30.52 19.17
C LYS A 224 18.05 31.31 18.39
#